data_52cf5649ceba0081d014ae883607aa9d
#
_entry.id   52cf5649ceba0081d014ae883607aa9d
#
_cell.length_a   1.000
_cell.length_b   1.000
_cell.length_c   1.000
_cell.angle_alpha   90.00
_cell.angle_beta   90.00
_cell.angle_gamma   90.00
#
_symmetry.space_group_name_H-M   'P 1'
#
loop_
_entity.id
_entity.type
_entity.pdbx_description
1 polymer ?
#
loop_
_entity_poly.entity_id
_entity_poly.type
_entity_poly.pdbx_seq_one_letter_code
_entity_poly.pdbx_strand_id
1 'polypeptide(L)'
;MRVLWVCNIMLPVIAQALSQEYSVREGWLSGILGRYLETENGAELSTADVTDSAASPGGRQQGAETAAALTLGIAFPVAPGREELSQRLQLGSYKKEVACYGFAEDLEHPEHYDSAMEARFLQILEDFQPDLVHIFGTEFPHGYACAKVFHRPERTLVGLQGLCISCADNYMADLPENVQNSRTLRDILKKDSIRQQQEKFYQRAENEKKLLLSVGHVTGRTTFDKTISLEINPSLVYHTMNETMRPQFYSGCWEIEKTVPGEIFISQGD
;
A
#
# COMPACT_ATOMS: atom_id res chain seq x y z
N MET A 1 -19.85 -1.00 7.69
CA MET A 1 -19.08 -1.01 6.42
C MET A 1 -17.93 -2.00 6.52
N ARG A 2 -17.77 -2.88 5.53
CA ARG A 2 -16.72 -3.91 5.47
C ARG A 2 -15.66 -3.49 4.45
N VAL A 3 -14.43 -3.29 4.92
CA VAL A 3 -13.31 -2.85 4.06
C VAL A 3 -12.26 -3.95 4.00
N LEU A 4 -11.90 -4.37 2.79
CA LEU A 4 -10.79 -5.29 2.56
C LEU A 4 -9.55 -4.50 2.16
N TRP A 5 -8.50 -4.58 2.96
CA TRP A 5 -7.16 -4.13 2.59
C TRP A 5 -6.42 -5.22 1.86
N VAL A 6 -5.78 -4.87 0.75
CA VAL A 6 -4.87 -5.74 0.00
C VAL A 6 -3.49 -5.13 0.10
N CYS A 7 -2.61 -5.79 0.85
CA CYS A 7 -1.29 -5.28 1.23
C CYS A 7 -0.18 -6.04 0.52
N ASN A 8 0.95 -5.38 0.27
CA ASN A 8 2.16 -5.98 -0.33
C ASN A 8 2.93 -6.85 0.66
N ILE A 9 2.62 -6.75 1.95
CA ILE A 9 3.28 -7.54 3.00
C ILE A 9 2.32 -7.87 4.14
N MET A 10 2.71 -8.83 4.95
CA MET A 10 2.06 -9.12 6.23
C MET A 10 2.46 -8.07 7.26
N LEU A 11 1.48 -7.35 7.82
CA LEU A 11 1.73 -6.30 8.81
C LEU A 11 2.26 -6.89 10.13
N PRO A 12 3.19 -6.20 10.85
CA PRO A 12 3.86 -6.73 12.04
C PRO A 12 2.93 -7.27 13.11
N VAL A 13 1.83 -6.57 13.42
CA VAL A 13 0.88 -7.00 14.45
C VAL A 13 0.18 -8.31 14.07
N ILE A 14 -0.08 -8.53 12.78
CA ILE A 14 -0.67 -9.78 12.27
C ILE A 14 0.37 -10.90 12.33
N ALA A 15 1.60 -10.61 11.85
CA ALA A 15 2.69 -11.58 11.86
C ALA A 15 3.02 -12.06 13.28
N GLN A 16 3.04 -11.15 14.26
CA GLN A 16 3.21 -11.49 15.68
C GLN A 16 2.07 -12.41 16.19
N ALA A 17 0.82 -12.06 15.88
CA ALA A 17 -0.33 -12.88 16.27
C ALA A 17 -0.31 -14.28 15.64
N LEU A 18 0.27 -14.41 14.44
CA LEU A 18 0.43 -15.67 13.71
C LEU A 18 1.76 -16.38 14.00
N SER A 19 2.60 -15.83 14.88
CA SER A 19 3.96 -16.33 15.18
C SER A 19 4.83 -16.46 13.92
N GLN A 20 4.80 -15.43 13.05
CA GLN A 20 5.57 -15.34 11.83
C GLN A 20 6.67 -14.28 11.94
N GLU A 21 7.71 -14.44 11.12
CA GLU A 21 8.69 -13.36 10.89
C GLU A 21 8.00 -12.19 10.17
N TYR A 22 8.45 -10.98 10.45
CA TYR A 22 7.91 -9.77 9.83
C TYR A 22 9.00 -8.74 9.53
N SER A 23 8.73 -7.92 8.52
CA SER A 23 9.51 -6.75 8.20
C SER A 23 8.98 -5.53 8.98
N VAL A 24 9.84 -4.54 9.24
CA VAL A 24 9.46 -3.25 9.86
C VAL A 24 9.32 -2.13 8.82
N ARG A 25 9.31 -2.47 7.53
CA ARG A 25 9.34 -1.50 6.42
C ARG A 25 8.06 -0.68 6.27
N GLU A 26 6.90 -1.22 6.65
CA GLU A 26 5.58 -0.62 6.40
C GLU A 26 5.11 0.28 7.55
N GLY A 27 5.94 1.22 7.93
CA GLY A 27 5.69 2.08 9.09
C GLY A 27 4.37 2.84 9.04
N TRP A 28 3.99 3.39 7.90
CA TRP A 28 2.76 4.17 7.75
C TRP A 28 1.50 3.31 7.76
N LEU A 29 1.51 2.16 7.08
CA LEU A 29 0.38 1.24 7.05
C LEU A 29 0.14 0.60 8.42
N SER A 30 1.23 0.26 9.14
CA SER A 30 1.17 -0.15 10.54
C SER A 30 0.62 0.94 11.45
N GLY A 31 0.90 2.22 11.15
CA GLY A 31 0.36 3.38 11.86
C GLY A 31 -1.16 3.50 11.71
N ILE A 32 -1.69 3.32 10.49
CA ILE A 32 -3.14 3.34 10.24
C ILE A 32 -3.83 2.18 10.97
N LEU A 33 -3.28 0.96 10.84
CA LEU A 33 -3.84 -0.21 11.52
C LEU A 33 -3.82 -0.02 13.05
N GLY A 34 -2.71 0.48 13.61
CA GLY A 34 -2.60 0.77 15.03
C GLY A 34 -3.69 1.73 15.52
N ARG A 35 -3.91 2.84 14.80
CA ARG A 35 -5.01 3.76 15.12
C ARG A 35 -6.37 3.09 15.07
N TYR A 36 -6.66 2.29 14.04
CA TYR A 36 -7.90 1.53 13.97
C TYR A 36 -8.07 0.61 15.18
N LEU A 37 -7.02 -0.08 15.61
CA LEU A 37 -7.06 -1.03 16.71
C LEU A 37 -7.23 -0.38 18.10
N GLU A 38 -6.81 0.88 18.25
CA GLU A 38 -6.84 1.63 19.50
C GLU A 38 -8.08 2.54 19.65
N THR A 39 -8.92 2.67 18.65
CA THR A 39 -10.19 3.41 18.77
C THR A 39 -11.32 2.50 19.22
N GLU A 40 -12.13 2.91 20.19
CA GLU A 40 -13.22 2.11 20.74
C GLU A 40 -14.34 1.83 19.72
N ASN A 41 -14.74 2.85 19.00
CA ASN A 41 -15.67 2.74 17.88
C ASN A 41 -14.98 3.28 16.64
N GLY A 42 -14.85 2.51 15.57
CA GLY A 42 -14.18 2.94 14.33
C GLY A 42 -14.63 4.28 13.70
N ALA A 43 -15.41 5.05 14.44
CA ALA A 43 -16.02 6.32 14.07
C ALA A 43 -15.22 7.57 14.44
N GLU A 44 -14.18 7.48 15.27
CA GLU A 44 -13.36 8.64 15.64
C GLU A 44 -12.04 8.75 14.84
N LEU A 45 -12.08 8.43 13.58
CA LEU A 45 -11.14 9.02 12.60
C LEU A 45 -11.64 10.44 12.26
N SER A 46 -11.91 11.23 13.30
CA SER A 46 -12.29 12.62 13.19
C SER A 46 -11.11 13.42 12.63
N THR A 47 -11.39 14.18 11.60
CA THR A 47 -10.54 15.18 10.96
C THR A 47 -10.15 16.33 11.90
N ALA A 48 -10.19 16.18 13.23
CA ALA A 48 -10.12 17.23 14.22
C ALA A 48 -8.70 17.67 14.59
N ASP A 49 -7.64 17.03 14.09
CA ASP A 49 -6.25 17.38 14.43
C ASP A 49 -5.45 18.01 13.28
N VAL A 50 -6.10 18.49 12.24
CA VAL A 50 -5.47 19.36 11.24
C VAL A 50 -6.02 20.78 11.45
N THR A 51 -5.59 21.43 12.52
CA THR A 51 -5.73 22.89 12.63
C THR A 51 -4.69 23.55 11.77
N ASP A 52 -4.99 23.71 10.50
CA ASP A 52 -4.35 24.72 9.70
C ASP A 52 -4.94 26.07 10.10
N SER A 53 -4.06 26.96 10.58
CA SER A 53 -4.39 28.30 11.02
C SER A 53 -4.74 29.19 9.83
N ALA A 54 -5.99 29.15 9.38
CA ALA A 54 -6.59 30.22 8.58
C ALA A 54 -8.11 30.23 8.83
N ALA A 55 -8.51 31.08 9.75
CA ALA A 55 -9.90 31.24 10.16
C ALA A 55 -10.78 31.80 9.05
N SER A 56 -11.95 31.18 8.85
CA SER A 56 -13.18 31.87 8.42
C SER A 56 -14.36 31.30 9.22
N PRO A 57 -15.15 32.11 9.91
CA PRO A 57 -16.26 31.66 10.72
C PRO A 57 -17.53 31.54 9.86
N GLY A 58 -18.06 30.37 9.74
CA GLY A 58 -19.34 30.15 9.10
C GLY A 58 -19.52 28.78 8.47
N GLY A 59 -19.58 27.73 9.26
CA GLY A 59 -19.83 26.38 8.76
C GLY A 59 -20.81 25.63 9.64
N ARG A 60 -21.97 25.32 9.11
CA ARG A 60 -23.05 24.51 9.65
C ARG A 60 -22.55 23.28 10.39
N GLN A 61 -23.03 23.07 11.61
CA GLN A 61 -23.08 21.76 12.27
C GLN A 61 -23.93 20.83 11.38
N GLN A 62 -23.27 19.95 10.66
CA GLN A 62 -23.93 18.77 10.09
C GLN A 62 -24.01 17.72 11.20
N GLY A 63 -25.22 17.17 11.37
CA GLY A 63 -25.52 16.19 12.41
C GLY A 63 -24.55 15.00 12.36
N ALA A 64 -24.16 14.52 13.53
CA ALA A 64 -23.44 13.29 13.69
C ALA A 64 -24.31 12.12 13.21
N GLU A 65 -24.17 11.75 11.91
CA GLU A 65 -24.57 10.42 11.48
C GLU A 65 -23.72 9.42 12.26
N THR A 66 -24.38 8.53 12.98
CA THR A 66 -23.74 7.39 13.64
C THR A 66 -22.97 6.61 12.59
N ALA A 67 -21.66 6.81 12.56
CA ALA A 67 -20.79 6.13 11.60
C ALA A 67 -20.95 4.62 11.79
N ALA A 68 -21.39 3.92 10.76
CA ALA A 68 -21.55 2.48 10.79
C ALA A 68 -20.22 1.82 11.18
N ALA A 69 -20.26 0.88 12.12
CA ALA A 69 -19.06 0.20 12.61
C ALA A 69 -18.24 -0.35 11.43
N LEU A 70 -16.94 -0.03 11.43
CA LEU A 70 -16.00 -0.51 10.41
C LEU A 70 -15.56 -1.94 10.76
N THR A 71 -15.73 -2.87 9.82
CA THR A 71 -15.18 -4.23 9.89
C THR A 71 -14.02 -4.33 8.91
N LEU A 72 -12.86 -4.77 9.36
CA LEU A 72 -11.64 -4.82 8.57
C LEU A 72 -11.27 -6.26 8.20
N GLY A 73 -11.00 -6.47 6.91
CA GLY A 73 -10.30 -7.64 6.39
C GLY A 73 -8.94 -7.20 5.82
N ILE A 74 -7.92 -8.04 5.96
CA ILE A 74 -6.58 -7.76 5.45
C ILE A 74 -6.07 -8.99 4.70
N ALA A 75 -5.78 -8.83 3.41
CA ALA A 75 -5.12 -9.82 2.57
C ALA A 75 -3.65 -9.44 2.37
N PHE A 76 -2.74 -10.41 2.45
CA PHE A 76 -1.30 -10.21 2.36
C PHE A 76 -0.60 -11.43 1.74
N PRO A 77 0.57 -11.24 1.09
CA PRO A 77 1.34 -12.33 0.54
C PRO A 77 1.91 -13.23 1.64
N VAL A 78 1.94 -14.53 1.35
CA VAL A 78 2.50 -15.56 2.24
C VAL A 78 3.41 -16.49 1.46
N ALA A 79 4.28 -17.21 2.18
CA ALA A 79 5.10 -18.24 1.57
C ALA A 79 4.25 -19.34 0.90
N PRO A 80 4.77 -19.98 -0.16
CA PRO A 80 4.10 -21.11 -0.82
C PRO A 80 3.68 -22.19 0.19
N GLY A 81 2.50 -22.75 0.00
CA GLY A 81 1.90 -23.74 0.92
C GLY A 81 1.13 -23.15 2.09
N ARG A 82 1.04 -21.82 2.21
CA ARG A 82 0.26 -21.10 3.23
C ARG A 82 -0.79 -20.15 2.65
N GLU A 83 -0.96 -20.15 1.36
CA GLU A 83 -1.88 -19.33 0.58
C GLU A 83 -3.35 -19.51 0.98
N GLU A 84 -3.72 -20.63 1.58
CA GLU A 84 -5.07 -20.88 2.06
C GLU A 84 -5.34 -20.32 3.47
N LEU A 85 -4.37 -19.62 4.07
CA LEU A 85 -4.58 -19.02 5.39
C LEU A 85 -5.80 -18.11 5.37
N SER A 86 -6.77 -18.41 6.25
CA SER A 86 -7.96 -17.61 6.51
C SER A 86 -8.26 -17.68 8.00
N GLN A 87 -8.07 -16.58 8.73
CA GLN A 87 -8.25 -16.55 10.19
C GLN A 87 -8.93 -15.26 10.63
N ARG A 88 -9.67 -15.32 11.74
CA ARG A 88 -10.19 -14.16 12.45
C ARG A 88 -9.33 -13.93 13.69
N LEU A 89 -8.64 -12.80 13.75
CA LEU A 89 -7.75 -12.45 14.86
C LEU A 89 -8.38 -11.37 15.73
N GLN A 90 -8.19 -11.48 17.03
CA GLN A 90 -8.57 -10.45 18.00
C GLN A 90 -7.34 -9.59 18.30
N LEU A 91 -7.29 -8.38 17.72
CA LEU A 91 -6.11 -7.52 17.75
C LEU A 91 -6.36 -6.23 18.55
N GLY A 92 -5.27 -5.63 19.04
CA GLY A 92 -5.29 -4.37 19.78
C GLY A 92 -5.89 -4.47 21.18
N SER A 93 -5.90 -3.32 21.88
CA SER A 93 -6.39 -3.21 23.25
C SER A 93 -7.89 -3.50 23.37
N TYR A 94 -8.67 -3.14 22.36
CA TYR A 94 -10.11 -3.36 22.30
C TYR A 94 -10.51 -4.72 21.69
N LYS A 95 -9.55 -5.62 21.46
CA LYS A 95 -9.81 -6.96 20.90
C LYS A 95 -10.67 -6.93 19.64
N LYS A 96 -10.38 -6.02 18.72
CA LYS A 96 -11.11 -5.93 17.46
C LYS A 96 -10.86 -7.15 16.59
N GLU A 97 -11.94 -7.69 16.04
CA GLU A 97 -11.84 -8.76 15.08
C GLU A 97 -11.36 -8.23 13.72
N VAL A 98 -10.27 -8.82 13.23
CA VAL A 98 -9.73 -8.57 11.89
C VAL A 98 -9.67 -9.89 11.13
N ALA A 99 -10.30 -9.92 9.96
CA ALA A 99 -10.23 -11.07 9.07
C ALA A 99 -8.90 -11.04 8.30
N CYS A 100 -8.09 -12.08 8.43
CA CYS A 100 -6.75 -12.16 7.85
C CYS A 100 -6.69 -13.26 6.80
N TYR A 101 -6.17 -12.94 5.62
CA TYR A 101 -6.11 -13.83 4.45
C TYR A 101 -4.72 -13.85 3.84
N GLY A 102 -4.18 -15.05 3.62
CA GLY A 102 -2.98 -15.25 2.84
C GLY A 102 -3.30 -15.45 1.36
N PHE A 103 -2.41 -14.99 0.48
CA PHE A 103 -2.38 -15.37 -0.93
C PHE A 103 -0.93 -15.63 -1.35
N ALA A 104 -0.72 -16.57 -2.28
CA ALA A 104 0.63 -16.83 -2.81
C ALA A 104 1.01 -15.77 -3.83
N GLU A 105 2.25 -15.28 -3.72
CA GLU A 105 2.86 -14.41 -4.72
C GLU A 105 4.37 -14.59 -4.73
N ASP A 106 4.97 -14.56 -5.92
CA ASP A 106 6.41 -14.50 -6.10
C ASP A 106 6.91 -13.07 -5.97
N LEU A 107 7.30 -12.69 -4.75
CA LEU A 107 7.80 -11.35 -4.45
C LEU A 107 9.21 -11.08 -5.04
N GLU A 108 9.93 -12.12 -5.48
CA GLU A 108 11.23 -11.96 -6.14
C GLU A 108 11.09 -11.60 -7.62
N HIS A 109 9.94 -11.95 -8.23
CA HIS A 109 9.64 -11.68 -9.63
C HIS A 109 8.27 -10.98 -9.78
N PRO A 110 8.11 -9.77 -9.23
CA PRO A 110 6.85 -9.03 -9.26
C PRO A 110 6.41 -8.60 -10.66
N GLU A 111 7.26 -8.79 -11.66
CA GLU A 111 6.93 -8.60 -13.07
C GLU A 111 6.01 -9.70 -13.62
N HIS A 112 5.95 -10.87 -12.99
CA HIS A 112 5.16 -12.00 -13.44
C HIS A 112 3.75 -11.97 -12.86
N TYR A 113 2.75 -11.96 -13.71
CA TYR A 113 1.36 -12.12 -13.32
C TYR A 113 0.97 -13.60 -13.30
N ASP A 114 0.56 -14.10 -12.13
CA ASP A 114 0.01 -15.43 -12.00
C ASP A 114 -1.52 -15.37 -11.87
N SER A 115 -2.23 -15.94 -12.85
CA SER A 115 -3.69 -15.99 -12.84
C SER A 115 -4.28 -16.89 -11.74
N ALA A 116 -3.47 -17.76 -11.12
CA ALA A 116 -3.92 -18.57 -9.98
C ALA A 116 -4.34 -17.70 -8.79
N MET A 117 -3.77 -16.49 -8.64
CA MET A 117 -4.19 -15.54 -7.63
C MET A 117 -5.68 -15.13 -7.77
N GLU A 118 -6.23 -15.11 -8.97
CA GLU A 118 -7.63 -14.73 -9.22
C GLU A 118 -8.59 -15.65 -8.46
N ALA A 119 -8.35 -16.96 -8.50
CA ALA A 119 -9.18 -17.93 -7.79
C ALA A 119 -9.11 -17.72 -6.26
N ARG A 120 -7.93 -17.39 -5.75
CA ARG A 120 -7.75 -17.09 -4.32
C ARG A 120 -8.47 -15.81 -3.90
N PHE A 121 -8.36 -14.74 -4.69
CA PHE A 121 -9.11 -13.51 -4.41
C PHE A 121 -10.62 -13.69 -4.50
N LEU A 122 -11.13 -14.51 -5.41
CA LEU A 122 -12.56 -14.88 -5.43
C LEU A 122 -13.00 -15.50 -4.09
N GLN A 123 -12.25 -16.48 -3.56
CA GLN A 123 -12.54 -17.08 -2.26
C GLN A 123 -12.53 -16.04 -1.12
N ILE A 124 -11.54 -15.14 -1.10
CA ILE A 124 -11.44 -14.07 -0.09
C ILE A 124 -12.64 -13.14 -0.18
N LEU A 125 -13.02 -12.74 -1.39
CA LEU A 125 -14.16 -11.84 -1.62
C LEU A 125 -15.50 -12.50 -1.27
N GLU A 126 -15.65 -13.80 -1.55
CA GLU A 126 -16.83 -14.57 -1.16
C GLU A 126 -16.95 -14.73 0.35
N ASP A 127 -15.85 -15.01 1.08
CA ASP A 127 -15.86 -15.15 2.52
C ASP A 127 -16.03 -13.79 3.24
N PHE A 128 -15.29 -12.77 2.80
CA PHE A 128 -15.31 -11.47 3.48
C PHE A 128 -16.46 -10.58 3.06
N GLN A 129 -16.98 -10.66 1.84
CA GLN A 129 -18.06 -9.81 1.29
C GLN A 129 -17.79 -8.30 1.50
N PRO A 130 -16.70 -7.72 0.97
CA PRO A 130 -16.36 -6.33 1.20
C PRO A 130 -17.33 -5.35 0.52
N ASP A 131 -17.63 -4.26 1.22
CA ASP A 131 -18.30 -3.09 0.63
C ASP A 131 -17.31 -2.27 -0.21
N LEU A 132 -16.02 -2.26 0.21
CA LEU A 132 -14.93 -1.53 -0.42
C LEU A 132 -13.64 -2.35 -0.36
N VAL A 133 -12.88 -2.33 -1.44
CA VAL A 133 -11.51 -2.87 -1.51
C VAL A 133 -10.51 -1.71 -1.59
N HIS A 134 -9.52 -1.71 -0.71
CA HIS A 134 -8.40 -0.76 -0.72
C HIS A 134 -7.10 -1.53 -0.98
N ILE A 135 -6.51 -1.31 -2.13
CA ILE A 135 -5.26 -1.92 -2.58
C ILE A 135 -4.12 -0.94 -2.27
N PHE A 136 -3.07 -1.40 -1.60
CA PHE A 136 -1.92 -0.58 -1.24
C PHE A 136 -0.75 -0.87 -2.17
N GLY A 137 -0.47 0.09 -3.07
CA GLY A 137 0.58 0.01 -4.07
C GLY A 137 0.09 -0.54 -5.41
N THR A 138 0.87 -0.25 -6.44
CA THR A 138 0.65 -0.71 -7.82
C THR A 138 1.79 -1.60 -8.31
N GLU A 139 2.82 -1.76 -7.48
CA GLU A 139 4.10 -2.37 -7.83
C GLU A 139 4.04 -3.88 -7.99
N PHE A 140 2.99 -4.52 -7.48
CA PHE A 140 2.81 -5.97 -7.48
C PHE A 140 1.56 -6.37 -8.26
N PRO A 141 1.57 -7.54 -8.93
CA PRO A 141 0.45 -7.97 -9.78
C PRO A 141 -0.81 -8.37 -9.01
N HIS A 142 -0.71 -8.67 -7.70
CA HIS A 142 -1.87 -9.06 -6.88
C HIS A 142 -2.96 -7.97 -6.83
N GLY A 143 -2.57 -6.69 -6.88
CA GLY A 143 -3.54 -5.59 -6.94
C GLY A 143 -4.45 -5.71 -8.15
N TYR A 144 -3.87 -5.99 -9.33
CA TYR A 144 -4.64 -6.22 -10.55
C TYR A 144 -5.49 -7.49 -10.47
N ALA A 145 -4.95 -8.60 -9.93
CA ALA A 145 -5.71 -9.83 -9.76
C ALA A 145 -6.97 -9.62 -8.90
N CYS A 146 -6.83 -8.91 -7.77
CA CYS A 146 -7.96 -8.57 -6.89
C CYS A 146 -8.98 -7.66 -7.58
N ALA A 147 -8.54 -6.55 -8.19
CA ALA A 147 -9.43 -5.60 -8.86
C ALA A 147 -10.21 -6.26 -10.02
N LYS A 148 -9.54 -7.13 -10.78
CA LYS A 148 -10.13 -7.87 -11.90
C LYS A 148 -11.30 -8.76 -11.46
N VAL A 149 -11.15 -9.50 -10.35
CA VAL A 149 -12.20 -10.42 -9.89
C VAL A 149 -13.26 -9.73 -9.04
N PHE A 150 -12.91 -8.67 -8.32
CA PHE A 150 -13.89 -7.86 -7.59
C PHE A 150 -14.82 -7.12 -8.55
N HIS A 151 -14.30 -6.63 -9.65
CA HIS A 151 -15.03 -6.04 -10.78
C HIS A 151 -16.05 -4.96 -10.39
N ARG A 152 -15.67 -4.12 -9.43
CA ARG A 152 -16.45 -2.98 -8.92
C ARG A 152 -15.57 -1.74 -8.83
N PRO A 153 -15.29 -1.07 -9.96
CA PRO A 153 -14.38 0.08 -9.98
C PRO A 153 -14.81 1.19 -9.00
N GLU A 154 -16.10 1.45 -8.86
CA GLU A 154 -16.67 2.45 -7.97
C GLU A 154 -16.50 2.14 -6.47
N ARG A 155 -16.03 0.93 -6.14
CA ARG A 155 -15.77 0.45 -4.78
C ARG A 155 -14.33 -0.02 -4.60
N THR A 156 -13.46 0.32 -5.54
CA THR A 156 -12.04 -0.03 -5.48
C THR A 156 -11.20 1.24 -5.40
N LEU A 157 -10.41 1.33 -4.34
CA LEU A 157 -9.46 2.40 -4.08
C LEU A 157 -8.04 1.85 -4.17
N VAL A 158 -7.15 2.54 -4.88
CA VAL A 158 -5.72 2.19 -4.97
C VAL A 158 -4.89 3.29 -4.34
N GLY A 159 -4.05 2.95 -3.38
CA GLY A 159 -3.06 3.84 -2.80
C GLY A 159 -1.76 3.81 -3.61
N LEU A 160 -1.42 4.91 -4.27
CA LEU A 160 -0.18 5.03 -5.04
C LEU A 160 0.99 5.21 -4.08
N GLN A 161 1.97 4.31 -4.14
CA GLN A 161 3.23 4.40 -3.38
C GLN A 161 4.39 4.82 -4.27
N GLY A 162 4.38 4.38 -5.51
CA GLY A 162 5.27 4.71 -6.61
C GLY A 162 4.60 4.28 -7.90
N LEU A 163 5.15 4.70 -9.03
CA LEU A 163 4.63 4.36 -10.35
C LEU A 163 5.69 3.62 -11.15
N CYS A 164 5.44 2.36 -11.46
CA CYS A 164 6.38 1.49 -12.16
C CYS A 164 6.74 2.04 -13.55
N ILE A 165 5.78 2.65 -14.26
CA ILE A 165 6.04 3.26 -15.57
C ILE A 165 7.06 4.40 -15.43
N SER A 166 6.92 5.26 -14.44
CA SER A 166 7.86 6.36 -14.21
C SER A 166 9.24 5.86 -13.78
N CYS A 167 9.28 4.79 -12.99
CA CYS A 167 10.54 4.13 -12.65
C CYS A 167 11.21 3.54 -13.89
N ALA A 168 10.45 2.89 -14.78
CA ALA A 168 10.97 2.32 -16.01
C ALA A 168 11.54 3.39 -16.95
N ASP A 169 10.81 4.47 -17.18
CA ASP A 169 11.20 5.54 -18.07
C ASP A 169 12.48 6.27 -17.60
N ASN A 170 12.62 6.41 -16.28
CA ASN A 170 13.75 7.12 -15.68
C ASN A 170 14.83 6.19 -15.10
N TYR A 171 14.75 4.88 -15.30
CA TYR A 171 15.61 3.89 -14.67
C TYR A 171 17.11 4.10 -14.96
N MET A 172 17.41 4.58 -16.14
CA MET A 172 18.78 4.87 -16.59
C MET A 172 19.03 6.37 -16.82
N ALA A 173 18.16 7.25 -16.30
CA ALA A 173 18.31 8.69 -16.46
C ALA A 173 19.69 9.15 -15.95
N ASP A 174 20.33 10.01 -16.75
CA ASP A 174 21.65 10.59 -16.47
C ASP A 174 22.83 9.60 -16.36
N LEU A 175 22.61 8.31 -16.62
CA LEU A 175 23.71 7.35 -16.64
C LEU A 175 24.44 7.41 -18.01
N PRO A 176 25.79 7.46 -18.04
CA PRO A 176 26.54 7.36 -19.27
C PRO A 176 26.30 6.03 -19.99
N GLU A 177 26.31 6.03 -21.31
CA GLU A 177 26.05 4.83 -22.14
C GLU A 177 26.94 3.63 -21.81
N ASN A 178 28.21 3.86 -21.48
CA ASN A 178 29.12 2.80 -21.08
C ASN A 178 28.69 2.13 -19.76
N VAL A 179 28.05 2.86 -18.83
CA VAL A 179 27.49 2.32 -17.59
C VAL A 179 26.20 1.55 -17.88
N GLN A 180 25.30 2.12 -18.69
CA GLN A 180 24.05 1.47 -19.09
C GLN A 180 24.29 0.11 -19.78
N ASN A 181 25.38 0.00 -20.55
CA ASN A 181 25.73 -1.22 -21.30
C ASN A 181 26.70 -2.14 -20.57
N SER A 182 27.18 -1.75 -19.38
CA SER A 182 28.10 -2.59 -18.61
C SER A 182 27.40 -3.82 -18.06
N ARG A 183 28.12 -4.94 -18.01
CA ARG A 183 27.65 -6.19 -17.43
C ARG A 183 28.76 -6.83 -16.61
N THR A 184 28.48 -7.12 -15.36
CA THR A 184 29.36 -7.91 -14.50
C THR A 184 29.08 -9.42 -14.68
N LEU A 185 29.99 -10.26 -14.22
CA LEU A 185 29.74 -11.71 -14.17
C LEU A 185 28.50 -12.05 -13.34
N ARG A 186 28.24 -11.29 -12.27
CA ARG A 186 27.04 -11.43 -11.45
C ARG A 186 25.79 -11.15 -12.27
N ASP A 187 25.78 -10.07 -13.04
CA ASP A 187 24.62 -9.67 -13.87
C ASP A 187 24.32 -10.72 -14.94
N ILE A 188 25.35 -11.35 -15.51
CA ILE A 188 25.19 -12.42 -16.49
C ILE A 188 24.57 -13.66 -15.83
N LEU A 189 25.06 -14.05 -14.64
CA LEU A 189 24.59 -15.24 -13.91
C LEU A 189 23.17 -15.06 -13.36
N LYS A 190 22.89 -13.88 -12.83
CA LYS A 190 21.58 -13.57 -12.23
C LYS A 190 20.55 -13.00 -13.21
N LYS A 191 20.96 -12.69 -14.45
CA LYS A 191 20.13 -11.95 -15.43
C LYS A 191 19.58 -10.65 -14.83
N ASP A 192 20.47 -9.86 -14.23
CA ASP A 192 20.15 -8.74 -13.35
C ASP A 192 20.92 -7.47 -13.74
N SER A 193 21.21 -7.28 -15.03
CA SER A 193 21.83 -6.04 -15.53
C SER A 193 20.86 -4.87 -15.46
N ILE A 194 21.38 -3.63 -15.46
CA ILE A 194 20.57 -2.41 -15.42
C ILE A 194 19.47 -2.42 -16.49
N ARG A 195 19.78 -2.82 -17.73
CA ARG A 195 18.78 -2.94 -18.80
C ARG A 195 17.72 -4.01 -18.52
N GLN A 196 18.11 -5.13 -17.92
CA GLN A 196 17.17 -6.18 -17.55
C GLN A 196 16.25 -5.73 -16.40
N GLN A 197 16.78 -4.95 -15.46
CA GLN A 197 15.96 -4.36 -14.40
C GLN A 197 14.96 -3.35 -14.97
N GLN A 198 15.38 -2.47 -15.89
CA GLN A 198 14.45 -1.58 -16.57
C GLN A 198 13.33 -2.33 -17.30
N GLU A 199 13.67 -3.41 -18.00
CA GLU A 199 12.67 -4.24 -18.68
C GLU A 199 11.65 -4.85 -17.71
N LYS A 200 12.12 -5.33 -16.55
CA LYS A 200 11.22 -5.81 -15.48
C LYS A 200 10.28 -4.70 -14.99
N PHE A 201 10.75 -3.47 -14.86
CA PHE A 201 9.89 -2.34 -14.51
C PHE A 201 8.85 -2.04 -15.59
N TYR A 202 9.17 -2.15 -16.87
CA TYR A 202 8.17 -2.03 -17.94
C TYR A 202 7.12 -3.14 -17.87
N GLN A 203 7.50 -4.38 -17.58
CA GLN A 203 6.55 -5.49 -17.40
C GLN A 203 5.63 -5.26 -16.18
N ARG A 204 6.17 -4.75 -15.07
CA ARG A 204 5.37 -4.33 -13.90
C ARG A 204 4.42 -3.19 -14.25
N ALA A 205 4.88 -2.22 -15.03
CA ALA A 205 4.08 -1.10 -15.50
C ALA A 205 2.87 -1.54 -16.35
N GLU A 206 2.99 -2.64 -17.09
CA GLU A 206 1.84 -3.21 -17.81
C GLU A 206 0.74 -3.73 -16.85
N ASN A 207 1.13 -4.35 -15.73
CA ASN A 207 0.18 -4.78 -14.71
C ASN A 207 -0.41 -3.58 -13.95
N GLU A 208 0.41 -2.57 -13.62
CA GLU A 208 -0.01 -1.30 -13.04
C GLU A 208 -1.05 -0.60 -13.92
N LYS A 209 -0.79 -0.50 -15.22
CA LYS A 209 -1.73 0.10 -16.19
C LYS A 209 -3.07 -0.64 -16.21
N LYS A 210 -3.04 -1.98 -16.23
CA LYS A 210 -4.27 -2.80 -16.17
C LYS A 210 -5.05 -2.57 -14.89
N LEU A 211 -4.34 -2.47 -13.74
CA LEU A 211 -4.94 -2.16 -12.44
C LEU A 211 -5.63 -0.78 -12.49
N LEU A 212 -4.91 0.27 -12.90
CA LEU A 212 -5.44 1.65 -12.93
C LEU A 212 -6.63 1.79 -13.90
N LEU A 213 -6.67 1.02 -14.98
CA LEU A 213 -7.82 0.97 -15.90
C LEU A 213 -9.02 0.18 -15.33
N SER A 214 -8.82 -0.61 -14.28
CA SER A 214 -9.86 -1.47 -13.69
C SER A 214 -10.51 -0.88 -12.43
N VAL A 215 -10.05 0.28 -11.95
CA VAL A 215 -10.50 0.90 -10.71
C VAL A 215 -11.08 2.28 -10.93
N GLY A 216 -11.88 2.78 -9.99
CA GLY A 216 -12.50 4.10 -10.07
C GLY A 216 -11.83 5.17 -9.22
N HIS A 217 -11.08 4.77 -8.20
CA HIS A 217 -10.51 5.69 -7.22
C HIS A 217 -9.05 5.40 -6.97
N VAL A 218 -8.25 6.49 -6.85
CA VAL A 218 -6.84 6.41 -6.44
C VAL A 218 -6.55 7.44 -5.35
N THR A 219 -5.61 7.12 -4.47
CA THR A 219 -5.02 8.08 -3.54
C THR A 219 -3.55 8.26 -3.83
N GLY A 220 -3.05 9.46 -3.63
CA GLY A 220 -1.63 9.79 -3.75
C GLY A 220 -1.32 11.08 -3.02
N ARG A 221 -0.04 11.46 -2.99
CA ARG A 221 0.48 12.56 -2.19
C ARG A 221 0.87 13.78 -3.02
N THR A 222 1.13 13.59 -4.30
CA THR A 222 1.79 14.58 -5.14
C THR A 222 1.00 14.87 -6.41
N THR A 223 1.28 16.03 -7.02
CA THR A 223 0.78 16.35 -8.36
C THR A 223 1.31 15.39 -9.41
N PHE A 224 2.49 14.81 -9.19
CA PHE A 224 3.07 13.78 -10.06
C PHE A 224 2.20 12.52 -10.08
N ASP A 225 1.86 11.96 -8.91
CA ASP A 225 0.99 10.79 -8.82
C ASP A 225 -0.35 11.04 -9.52
N LYS A 226 -0.92 12.23 -9.28
CA LYS A 226 -2.17 12.65 -9.90
C LYS A 226 -2.07 12.73 -11.42
N THR A 227 -1.03 13.39 -11.92
CA THR A 227 -0.88 13.60 -13.37
C THR A 227 -0.73 12.26 -14.09
N ILE A 228 0.21 11.43 -13.69
CA ILE A 228 0.49 10.15 -14.35
C ILE A 228 -0.73 9.20 -14.26
N SER A 229 -1.36 9.09 -13.09
CA SER A 229 -2.53 8.21 -12.96
C SER A 229 -3.70 8.65 -13.85
N LEU A 230 -3.95 9.97 -13.99
CA LEU A 230 -4.99 10.51 -14.85
C LEU A 230 -4.63 10.46 -16.34
N GLU A 231 -3.35 10.48 -16.71
CA GLU A 231 -2.91 10.20 -18.08
C GLU A 231 -3.19 8.75 -18.48
N ILE A 232 -3.01 7.80 -17.56
CA ILE A 232 -3.33 6.38 -17.79
C ILE A 232 -4.84 6.16 -17.86
N ASN A 233 -5.59 6.73 -16.92
CA ASN A 233 -7.04 6.59 -16.86
C ASN A 233 -7.70 7.94 -16.49
N PRO A 234 -8.16 8.72 -17.46
CA PRO A 234 -8.79 10.02 -17.23
C PRO A 234 -10.12 9.97 -16.44
N SER A 235 -10.71 8.78 -16.27
CA SER A 235 -11.96 8.61 -15.51
C SER A 235 -11.74 8.40 -14.01
N LEU A 236 -10.49 8.28 -13.53
CA LEU A 236 -10.18 8.11 -12.13
C LEU A 236 -10.58 9.32 -11.29
N VAL A 237 -11.11 9.05 -10.11
CA VAL A 237 -11.27 10.05 -9.06
C VAL A 237 -10.03 10.03 -8.17
N TYR A 238 -9.24 11.10 -8.22
CA TYR A 238 -8.03 11.23 -7.41
C TYR A 238 -8.33 11.87 -6.06
N HIS A 239 -7.87 11.23 -4.99
CA HIS A 239 -7.95 11.72 -3.61
C HIS A 239 -6.55 12.02 -3.08
N THR A 240 -6.34 13.21 -2.55
CA THR A 240 -5.09 13.53 -1.85
C THR A 240 -5.12 12.89 -0.46
N MET A 241 -4.11 12.09 -0.16
CA MET A 241 -3.98 11.42 1.13
C MET A 241 -2.52 11.44 1.58
N ASN A 242 -2.25 12.00 2.74
CA ASN A 242 -0.96 11.91 3.38
C ASN A 242 -0.86 10.61 4.18
N GLU A 243 0.32 10.00 4.17
CA GLU A 243 0.60 8.82 4.97
C GLU A 243 0.69 9.19 6.46
N THR A 244 0.23 8.28 7.31
CA THR A 244 0.43 8.42 8.76
C THR A 244 1.84 7.97 9.13
N MET A 245 2.44 8.65 10.08
CA MET A 245 3.70 8.20 10.68
C MET A 245 3.44 7.36 11.94
N ARG A 246 4.47 6.65 12.38
CA ARG A 246 4.42 5.94 13.66
C ARG A 246 4.20 6.93 14.80
N PRO A 247 3.54 6.53 15.91
CA PRO A 247 3.20 7.44 17.02
C PRO A 247 4.38 8.24 17.58
N GLN A 248 5.58 7.65 17.58
CA GLN A 248 6.80 8.29 18.06
C GLN A 248 7.16 9.58 17.30
N PHE A 249 6.79 9.67 16.01
CA PHE A 249 7.05 10.87 15.21
C PHE A 249 6.10 12.02 15.53
N TYR A 250 4.97 11.76 16.17
CA TYR A 250 4.03 12.80 16.60
C TYR A 250 4.35 13.34 18.00
N SER A 251 5.06 12.58 18.83
CA SER A 251 5.44 12.95 20.18
C SER A 251 6.89 13.46 20.30
N GLY A 252 7.71 13.25 19.26
CA GLY A 252 9.09 13.71 19.22
C GLY A 252 9.19 15.20 18.89
N CYS A 253 10.14 15.88 19.51
CA CYS A 253 10.52 17.24 19.16
C CYS A 253 12.01 17.26 18.81
N TRP A 254 12.34 17.86 17.67
CA TRP A 254 13.73 18.13 17.31
C TRP A 254 14.17 19.43 17.94
N GLU A 255 15.32 19.41 18.64
CA GLU A 255 15.88 20.58 19.31
C GLU A 255 17.33 20.74 18.86
N ILE A 256 17.66 21.92 18.32
CA ILE A 256 19.01 22.20 17.80
C ILE A 256 20.08 22.08 18.89
N GLU A 257 19.74 22.40 20.14
CA GLU A 257 20.62 22.35 21.30
C GLU A 257 21.05 20.91 21.68
N LYS A 258 20.26 19.93 21.21
CA LYS A 258 20.54 18.50 21.43
C LYS A 258 21.33 17.85 20.30
N THR A 259 21.68 18.63 19.26
CA THR A 259 22.48 18.11 18.15
C THR A 259 23.96 18.02 18.56
N VAL A 260 24.62 16.99 18.09
CA VAL A 260 26.08 16.81 18.28
C VAL A 260 26.80 17.38 17.07
N PRO A 261 27.62 18.43 17.19
CA PRO A 261 28.37 19.00 16.09
C PRO A 261 29.22 17.95 15.36
N GLY A 262 29.05 17.84 14.04
CA GLY A 262 29.78 16.87 13.22
C GLY A 262 29.15 15.47 13.14
N GLU A 263 28.07 15.23 13.84
CA GLU A 263 27.31 13.97 13.68
C GLU A 263 26.46 14.02 12.38
N ILE A 264 26.57 12.94 11.61
CA ILE A 264 25.83 12.76 10.36
C ILE A 264 24.94 11.54 10.51
N PHE A 265 23.62 11.74 10.42
CA PHE A 265 22.67 10.63 10.36
C PHE A 265 22.50 10.19 8.90
N ILE A 266 22.79 8.93 8.64
CA ILE A 266 22.54 8.30 7.33
C ILE A 266 21.47 7.26 7.53
N SER A 267 20.28 7.52 6.95
CA SER A 267 19.21 6.53 6.90
C SER A 267 19.35 5.74 5.60
N GLN A 268 19.50 4.45 5.71
CA GLN A 268 19.51 3.55 4.58
C GLN A 268 18.15 2.84 4.52
N GLY A 269 17.41 3.04 3.42
CA GLY A 269 16.31 2.16 3.06
C GLY A 269 16.90 0.87 2.49
N ASP A 270 16.44 -0.27 2.96
CA ASP A 270 16.86 -1.58 2.43
C ASP A 270 16.26 -1.81 1.04
#